data_263ad94f241867e3fee6fdac81569c99
#
_entry.id   263ad94f241867e3fee6fdac81569c99
#
_cell.length_a   1.000
_cell.length_b   1.000
_cell.length_c   1.000
_cell.angle_alpha   90.00
_cell.angle_beta   90.00
_cell.angle_gamma   90.00
#
_symmetry.space_group_name_H-M   'P 1'
#
loop_
_entity.id
_entity.type
_entity.pdbx_description
1 polymer ?
#
loop_
_entity_poly.entity_id
_entity_poly.type
_entity_poly.pdbx_seq_one_letter_code
_entity_poly.pdbx_strand_id
1 'polypeptide(L)'
;TISFRLNESMNYDCLSEHKSDDFWSLLLHTGYLTLDFEKTDEKELSKDNSSDKVVIAKIPNLEILKCFTHNVKEKFDNELTKGNLALNIVNALLNGDDNFVQEKLRNLLRSFVSVRDNATKAPHENFYHGFLNGIFSNCKNSLGEFRSNAESGNGYADIIFRDSSSTKACVIEIKSATIDSDFVTISENALSQIEETKYAEPMMTNKTISSVFAYGIAFAGKSCAVTSKRLK
;
A
#
# COMPACT_ATOMS: atom_id res chain seq x y z
N THR A 1 -17.39 -5.80 0.09
CA THR A 1 -18.26 -6.67 0.90
C THR A 1 -17.46 -7.43 1.92
N ILE A 2 -18.03 -7.70 3.10
CA ILE A 2 -17.42 -8.48 4.18
C ILE A 2 -18.40 -9.53 4.67
N SER A 3 -17.91 -10.74 4.98
CA SER A 3 -18.70 -11.82 5.56
C SER A 3 -18.29 -11.99 7.01
N PHE A 4 -19.27 -12.09 7.93
CA PHE A 4 -19.04 -12.26 9.35
C PHE A 4 -20.26 -12.93 10.02
N ARG A 5 -20.09 -13.44 11.25
CA ARG A 5 -21.19 -13.92 12.07
C ARG A 5 -21.88 -12.76 12.75
N LEU A 6 -23.18 -12.63 12.53
CA LEU A 6 -23.96 -11.53 13.09
C LEU A 6 -24.24 -11.76 14.59
N ASN A 7 -23.83 -10.81 15.41
CA ASN A 7 -24.22 -10.73 16.81
C ASN A 7 -25.40 -9.74 16.94
N GLU A 8 -26.62 -10.26 17.00
CA GLU A 8 -27.83 -9.44 17.12
C GLU A 8 -27.99 -8.82 18.52
N SER A 9 -27.38 -9.45 19.55
CA SER A 9 -27.44 -9.00 20.94
C SER A 9 -26.24 -8.18 21.35
N MET A 10 -25.53 -7.59 20.37
CA MET A 10 -24.30 -6.87 20.61
C MET A 10 -24.50 -5.65 21.51
N ASN A 11 -23.60 -5.50 22.47
CA ASN A 11 -23.46 -4.31 23.31
C ASN A 11 -21.98 -3.84 23.31
N TYR A 12 -21.69 -2.70 23.93
CA TYR A 12 -20.34 -2.15 23.98
C TYR A 12 -19.35 -3.03 24.76
N ASP A 13 -19.82 -3.84 25.70
CA ASP A 13 -18.95 -4.74 26.48
C ASP A 13 -18.37 -5.86 25.61
N CYS A 14 -19.08 -6.28 24.56
CA CYS A 14 -18.60 -7.27 23.59
C CYS A 14 -17.34 -6.80 22.85
N LEU A 15 -17.13 -5.49 22.71
CA LEU A 15 -15.93 -4.94 22.04
C LEU A 15 -14.66 -5.13 22.84
N SER A 16 -14.74 -5.31 24.15
CA SER A 16 -13.58 -5.53 25.02
C SER A 16 -12.87 -6.85 24.74
N GLU A 17 -13.57 -7.83 24.18
CA GLU A 17 -13.02 -9.14 23.79
C GLU A 17 -12.29 -9.13 22.43
N HIS A 18 -12.30 -8.00 21.72
CA HIS A 18 -11.65 -7.79 20.41
C HIS A 18 -12.02 -8.82 19.32
N LYS A 19 -13.21 -9.37 19.35
CA LYS A 19 -13.72 -10.26 18.30
C LYS A 19 -14.09 -9.45 17.05
N SER A 20 -13.58 -9.85 15.91
CA SER A 20 -13.84 -9.16 14.64
C SER A 20 -15.32 -9.16 14.27
N ASP A 21 -16.04 -10.23 14.54
CA ASP A 21 -17.47 -10.37 14.23
C ASP A 21 -18.32 -9.37 15.02
N ASP A 22 -17.98 -9.12 16.29
CA ASP A 22 -18.66 -8.12 17.12
C ASP A 22 -18.43 -6.70 16.58
N PHE A 23 -17.22 -6.39 16.14
CA PHE A 23 -16.93 -5.10 15.51
C PHE A 23 -17.75 -4.88 14.23
N TRP A 24 -17.83 -5.90 13.36
CA TRP A 24 -18.61 -5.81 12.12
C TRP A 24 -20.13 -5.74 12.41
N SER A 25 -20.58 -6.44 13.43
CA SER A 25 -21.98 -6.37 13.89
C SER A 25 -22.32 -4.96 14.39
N LEU A 26 -21.42 -4.31 15.14
CA LEU A 26 -21.60 -2.92 15.56
C LEU A 26 -21.74 -1.99 14.36
N LEU A 27 -20.85 -2.09 13.38
CA LEU A 27 -20.92 -1.24 12.19
C LEU A 27 -22.21 -1.46 11.39
N LEU A 28 -22.75 -2.69 11.37
CA LEU A 28 -24.04 -2.97 10.76
C LEU A 28 -25.19 -2.35 11.55
N HIS A 29 -25.23 -2.51 12.87
CA HIS A 29 -26.28 -1.96 13.74
C HIS A 29 -26.30 -0.42 13.77
N THR A 30 -25.13 0.20 13.61
CA THR A 30 -25.00 1.67 13.60
C THR A 30 -25.16 2.29 12.20
N GLY A 31 -25.41 1.47 11.16
CA GLY A 31 -25.67 1.95 9.80
C GLY A 31 -24.41 2.30 8.98
N TYR A 32 -23.21 2.04 9.51
CA TYR A 32 -21.97 2.15 8.72
C TYR A 32 -21.82 1.03 7.70
N LEU A 33 -22.53 -0.07 7.89
CA LEU A 33 -22.68 -1.14 6.91
C LEU A 33 -24.15 -1.40 6.65
N THR A 34 -24.48 -2.04 5.54
CA THR A 34 -25.80 -2.59 5.22
C THR A 34 -25.66 -4.01 4.73
N LEU A 35 -26.70 -4.82 4.89
CA LEU A 35 -26.71 -6.18 4.35
C LEU A 35 -26.64 -6.15 2.82
N ASP A 36 -25.86 -7.06 2.28
CA ASP A 36 -25.86 -7.36 0.85
C ASP A 36 -26.82 -8.54 0.60
N PHE A 37 -28.09 -8.22 0.40
CA PHE A 37 -29.16 -9.23 0.23
C PHE A 37 -28.96 -10.09 -1.03
N GLU A 38 -28.23 -9.60 -2.04
CA GLU A 38 -27.94 -10.39 -3.25
C GLU A 38 -26.91 -11.50 -2.98
N LYS A 39 -26.07 -11.33 -1.95
CA LYS A 39 -24.98 -12.24 -1.61
C LYS A 39 -25.18 -13.01 -0.32
N THR A 40 -26.09 -12.56 0.52
CA THR A 40 -26.44 -13.26 1.77
C THR A 40 -27.49 -14.31 1.48
N ASP A 41 -27.26 -15.56 1.88
CA ASP A 41 -28.23 -16.64 1.71
C ASP A 41 -29.51 -16.34 2.54
N GLU A 42 -30.68 -16.41 1.91
CA GLU A 42 -31.96 -16.22 2.60
C GLU A 42 -32.17 -17.20 3.78
N LYS A 43 -31.58 -18.41 3.68
CA LYS A 43 -31.61 -19.40 4.76
C LYS A 43 -30.81 -18.94 5.98
N GLU A 44 -29.73 -18.17 5.76
CA GLU A 44 -28.95 -17.59 6.86
C GLU A 44 -29.74 -16.50 7.58
N LEU A 45 -30.48 -15.67 6.84
CA LEU A 45 -31.31 -14.60 7.42
C LEU A 45 -32.50 -15.15 8.25
N SER A 46 -33.01 -16.33 7.90
CA SER A 46 -34.18 -16.96 8.58
C SER A 46 -33.80 -17.84 9.76
N LYS A 47 -32.53 -17.96 10.15
CA LYS A 47 -32.12 -18.72 11.33
C LYS A 47 -32.59 -18.03 12.62
N ASP A 48 -33.21 -18.80 13.53
CA ASP A 48 -33.69 -18.29 14.81
C ASP A 48 -32.56 -18.02 15.83
N ASN A 49 -31.39 -18.66 15.67
CA ASN A 49 -30.23 -18.47 16.54
C ASN A 49 -29.25 -17.43 15.93
N SER A 50 -29.14 -16.27 16.56
CA SER A 50 -28.30 -15.17 16.15
C SER A 50 -26.80 -15.50 16.11
N SER A 51 -26.33 -16.40 16.97
CA SER A 51 -24.91 -16.77 17.08
C SER A 51 -24.33 -17.52 15.88
N ASP A 52 -25.18 -18.10 15.03
CA ASP A 52 -24.78 -18.91 13.89
C ASP A 52 -25.11 -18.27 12.53
N LYS A 53 -25.65 -17.06 12.55
CA LYS A 53 -26.09 -16.33 11.35
C LYS A 53 -24.89 -15.70 10.64
N VAL A 54 -24.53 -16.21 9.47
CA VAL A 54 -23.47 -15.64 8.65
C VAL A 54 -24.08 -14.70 7.62
N VAL A 55 -23.68 -13.43 7.67
CA VAL A 55 -24.17 -12.39 6.76
C VAL A 55 -23.06 -11.80 5.92
N ILE A 56 -23.44 -11.25 4.77
CA ILE A 56 -22.54 -10.46 3.92
C ILE A 56 -23.02 -9.01 3.96
N ALA A 57 -22.13 -8.10 4.36
CA ALA A 57 -22.42 -6.69 4.43
C ALA A 57 -21.55 -5.89 3.44
N LYS A 58 -22.03 -4.70 3.07
CA LYS A 58 -21.36 -3.74 2.20
C LYS A 58 -21.52 -2.33 2.74
N ILE A 59 -20.72 -1.40 2.25
CA ILE A 59 -20.87 0.02 2.53
C ILE A 59 -22.18 0.50 1.88
N PRO A 60 -23.07 1.18 2.63
CA PRO A 60 -24.42 1.50 2.16
C PRO A 60 -24.47 2.53 1.03
N ASN A 61 -23.59 3.52 1.09
CA ASN A 61 -23.62 4.65 0.17
C ASN A 61 -22.25 5.35 0.03
N LEU A 62 -22.19 6.32 -0.88
CA LEU A 62 -20.95 7.06 -1.18
C LEU A 62 -20.50 7.96 -0.01
N GLU A 63 -21.40 8.45 0.83
CA GLU A 63 -21.07 9.31 1.98
C GLU A 63 -20.28 8.52 3.02
N ILE A 64 -20.78 7.35 3.39
CA ILE A 64 -20.07 6.44 4.30
C ILE A 64 -18.75 5.98 3.71
N LEU A 65 -18.70 5.69 2.40
CA LEU A 65 -17.44 5.35 1.73
C LEU A 65 -16.42 6.49 1.85
N LYS A 66 -16.85 7.74 1.66
CA LYS A 66 -15.98 8.92 1.81
C LYS A 66 -15.49 9.09 3.25
N CYS A 67 -16.35 8.84 4.26
CA CYS A 67 -15.96 8.88 5.66
C CYS A 67 -14.85 7.87 5.97
N PHE A 68 -15.01 6.62 5.53
CA PHE A 68 -13.96 5.60 5.72
C PHE A 68 -12.68 5.96 5.00
N THR A 69 -12.77 6.39 3.73
CA THR A 69 -11.60 6.78 2.94
C THR A 69 -10.86 7.96 3.56
N HIS A 70 -11.60 8.96 4.06
CA HIS A 70 -11.01 10.12 4.75
C HIS A 70 -10.27 9.70 6.02
N ASN A 71 -10.89 8.90 6.88
CA ASN A 71 -10.30 8.43 8.13
C ASN A 71 -9.05 7.57 7.90
N VAL A 72 -9.07 6.68 6.89
CA VAL A 72 -7.90 5.86 6.53
C VAL A 72 -6.77 6.76 6.02
N LYS A 73 -7.09 7.71 5.14
CA LYS A 73 -6.11 8.66 4.61
C LYS A 73 -5.50 9.51 5.73
N GLU A 74 -6.32 10.08 6.61
CA GLU A 74 -5.85 10.88 7.74
C GLU A 74 -4.91 10.09 8.67
N LYS A 75 -5.26 8.85 9.01
CA LYS A 75 -4.39 7.98 9.81
C LYS A 75 -3.08 7.66 9.10
N PHE A 76 -3.11 7.43 7.80
CA PHE A 76 -1.92 7.16 7.00
C PHE A 76 -1.01 8.39 6.94
N ASP A 77 -1.58 9.56 6.65
CA ASP A 77 -0.84 10.83 6.61
C ASP A 77 -0.22 11.16 7.98
N ASN A 78 -0.98 10.96 9.07
CA ASN A 78 -0.48 11.15 10.43
C ASN A 78 0.68 10.21 10.78
N GLU A 79 0.63 8.94 10.36
CA GLU A 79 1.74 8.01 10.59
C GLU A 79 2.97 8.39 9.78
N LEU A 80 2.80 8.83 8.54
CA LEU A 80 3.89 9.28 7.67
C LEU A 80 4.56 10.57 8.16
N THR A 81 3.81 11.48 8.78
CA THR A 81 4.34 12.72 9.36
C THR A 81 4.99 12.50 10.71
N LYS A 82 4.57 11.47 11.45
CA LYS A 82 5.13 11.12 12.76
C LYS A 82 6.64 10.79 12.64
N GLY A 83 7.46 11.56 13.29
CA GLY A 83 8.92 11.40 13.22
C GLY A 83 9.51 11.60 11.81
N ASN A 84 8.81 12.31 10.91
CA ASN A 84 9.21 12.52 9.51
C ASN A 84 9.44 11.20 8.74
N LEU A 85 8.63 10.18 8.99
CA LEU A 85 8.84 8.84 8.42
C LEU A 85 8.94 8.86 6.89
N ALA A 86 8.07 9.59 6.19
CA ALA A 86 8.13 9.71 4.73
C ALA A 86 9.46 10.28 4.25
N LEU A 87 9.94 11.35 4.88
CA LEU A 87 11.22 11.97 4.56
C LEU A 87 12.39 11.04 4.88
N ASN A 88 12.33 10.28 5.97
CA ASN A 88 13.36 9.30 6.33
C ASN A 88 13.44 8.18 5.29
N ILE A 89 12.30 7.69 4.77
CA ILE A 89 12.27 6.70 3.68
C ILE A 89 12.89 7.29 2.40
N VAL A 90 12.56 8.52 2.03
CA VAL A 90 13.15 9.20 0.87
C VAL A 90 14.66 9.35 1.02
N ASN A 91 15.12 9.78 2.20
CA ASN A 91 16.55 9.93 2.47
C ASN A 91 17.29 8.58 2.42
N ALA A 92 16.69 7.52 2.92
CA ALA A 92 17.23 6.16 2.83
C ALA A 92 17.36 5.71 1.38
N LEU A 93 16.34 5.95 0.54
CA LEU A 93 16.37 5.67 -0.91
C LEU A 93 17.47 6.46 -1.64
N LEU A 94 17.69 7.72 -1.27
CA LEU A 94 18.75 8.58 -1.87
C LEU A 94 20.18 8.24 -1.36
N ASN A 95 20.30 7.37 -0.35
CA ASN A 95 21.58 6.96 0.22
C ASN A 95 21.88 5.46 0.09
N GLY A 96 21.00 4.66 -0.51
CA GLY A 96 21.22 3.23 -0.74
C GLY A 96 20.94 2.34 0.46
N ASP A 97 20.13 2.79 1.43
CA ASP A 97 19.77 2.00 2.62
C ASP A 97 18.50 1.18 2.37
N ASP A 98 18.67 0.08 1.62
CA ASP A 98 17.57 -0.83 1.26
C ASP A 98 16.97 -1.56 2.48
N ASN A 99 17.78 -1.86 3.48
CA ASN A 99 17.32 -2.52 4.70
C ASN A 99 16.35 -1.62 5.47
N PHE A 100 16.67 -0.35 5.66
CA PHE A 100 15.78 0.61 6.29
C PHE A 100 14.47 0.77 5.50
N VAL A 101 14.59 0.95 4.18
CA VAL A 101 13.41 1.08 3.29
C VAL A 101 12.51 -0.15 3.42
N GLN A 102 13.07 -1.35 3.34
CA GLN A 102 12.32 -2.61 3.44
C GLN A 102 11.60 -2.73 4.80
N GLU A 103 12.29 -2.44 5.90
CA GLU A 103 11.70 -2.48 7.24
C GLU A 103 10.51 -1.53 7.36
N LYS A 104 10.68 -0.27 6.92
CA LYS A 104 9.63 0.75 7.07
C LYS A 104 8.43 0.49 6.16
N LEU A 105 8.69 0.04 4.91
CA LEU A 105 7.60 -0.36 4.02
C LEU A 105 6.81 -1.55 4.58
N ARG A 106 7.47 -2.58 5.11
CA ARG A 106 6.80 -3.72 5.76
C ARG A 106 5.95 -3.29 6.96
N ASN A 107 6.43 -2.36 7.77
CA ASN A 107 5.67 -1.86 8.92
C ASN A 107 4.42 -1.10 8.47
N LEU A 108 4.53 -0.23 7.46
CA LEU A 108 3.40 0.48 6.89
C LEU A 108 2.40 -0.48 6.24
N LEU A 109 2.86 -1.48 5.46
CA LEU A 109 2.00 -2.49 4.87
C LEU A 109 1.21 -3.28 5.92
N ARG A 110 1.86 -3.66 7.03
CA ARG A 110 1.19 -4.37 8.14
C ARG A 110 0.12 -3.52 8.81
N SER A 111 0.34 -2.22 8.91
CA SER A 111 -0.58 -1.29 9.58
C SER A 111 -1.77 -0.88 8.72
N PHE A 112 -1.58 -0.74 7.40
CA PHE A 112 -2.57 -0.12 6.52
C PHE A 112 -3.12 -1.02 5.42
N VAL A 113 -2.47 -2.15 5.11
CA VAL A 113 -2.93 -3.05 4.05
C VAL A 113 -3.69 -4.24 4.65
N SER A 114 -4.90 -4.48 4.14
CA SER A 114 -5.66 -5.69 4.46
C SER A 114 -5.29 -6.81 3.49
N VAL A 115 -5.24 -8.04 3.98
CA VAL A 115 -5.08 -9.24 3.11
C VAL A 115 -6.22 -9.33 2.09
N ARG A 116 -7.38 -8.74 2.40
CA ARG A 116 -8.56 -8.69 1.52
C ARG A 116 -8.45 -7.65 0.39
N ASP A 117 -7.57 -6.66 0.50
CA ASP A 117 -7.34 -5.66 -0.55
C ASP A 117 -6.75 -6.31 -1.81
N ASN A 118 -6.14 -7.48 -1.66
CA ASN A 118 -5.62 -8.29 -2.76
C ASN A 118 -6.69 -9.16 -3.46
N ALA A 119 -7.96 -9.10 -3.03
CA ALA A 119 -9.06 -9.88 -3.63
C ALA A 119 -9.71 -9.19 -4.85
N THR A 120 -9.19 -8.05 -5.30
CA THR A 120 -9.69 -7.33 -6.47
C THR A 120 -9.12 -7.90 -7.76
N LYS A 121 -9.86 -7.76 -8.88
CA LYS A 121 -9.38 -8.13 -10.22
C LYS A 121 -8.39 -7.12 -10.83
N ALA A 122 -8.12 -6.01 -10.15
CA ALA A 122 -7.15 -5.02 -10.58
C ALA A 122 -5.72 -5.57 -10.41
N PRO A 123 -4.77 -5.20 -11.27
CA PRO A 123 -3.37 -5.56 -11.10
C PRO A 123 -2.87 -5.08 -9.73
N HIS A 124 -2.34 -6.00 -8.94
CA HIS A 124 -1.81 -5.71 -7.59
C HIS A 124 -0.69 -4.67 -7.63
N GLU A 125 0.04 -4.59 -8.73
CA GLU A 125 1.10 -3.63 -8.97
C GLU A 125 0.60 -2.18 -8.89
N ASN A 126 -0.57 -1.86 -9.47
CA ASN A 126 -1.19 -0.54 -9.39
C ASN A 126 -1.52 -0.13 -7.93
N PHE A 127 -1.88 -1.09 -7.09
CA PHE A 127 -2.12 -0.84 -5.66
C PHE A 127 -0.83 -0.41 -4.96
N TYR A 128 0.26 -1.17 -5.12
CA TYR A 128 1.55 -0.86 -4.48
C TYR A 128 2.19 0.41 -5.04
N HIS A 129 2.01 0.67 -6.33
CA HIS A 129 2.39 1.92 -6.95
C HIS A 129 1.66 3.11 -6.32
N GLY A 130 0.34 3.01 -6.15
CA GLY A 130 -0.46 4.02 -5.44
C GLY A 130 -0.05 4.19 -3.96
N PHE A 131 0.30 3.10 -3.28
CA PHE A 131 0.79 3.11 -1.91
C PHE A 131 2.11 3.90 -1.78
N LEU A 132 3.09 3.65 -2.65
CA LEU A 132 4.34 4.40 -2.68
C LEU A 132 4.13 5.88 -3.04
N ASN A 133 3.25 6.17 -4.01
CA ASN A 133 2.88 7.55 -4.37
C ASN A 133 2.28 8.30 -3.18
N GLY A 134 1.51 7.62 -2.33
CA GLY A 134 0.99 8.17 -1.08
C GLY A 134 2.11 8.58 -0.12
N ILE A 135 3.15 7.74 0.03
CA ILE A 135 4.33 8.06 0.86
C ILE A 135 5.05 9.29 0.31
N PHE A 136 5.37 9.30 -0.99
CA PHE A 136 6.14 10.38 -1.61
C PHE A 136 5.36 11.70 -1.66
N SER A 137 4.03 11.68 -1.76
CA SER A 137 3.21 12.90 -1.74
C SER A 137 3.32 13.68 -0.43
N ASN A 138 3.59 12.98 0.69
CA ASN A 138 3.79 13.58 2.01
C ASN A 138 5.12 14.34 2.16
N CYS A 139 6.09 14.11 1.26
CA CYS A 139 7.37 14.81 1.26
C CYS A 139 7.67 15.50 -0.06
N LYS A 140 6.67 15.74 -0.90
CA LYS A 140 6.81 16.38 -2.22
C LYS A 140 7.57 17.71 -2.17
N ASN A 141 7.37 18.51 -1.14
CA ASN A 141 8.05 19.80 -0.95
C ASN A 141 9.56 19.65 -0.65
N SER A 142 10.00 18.45 -0.26
CA SER A 142 11.42 18.12 0.00
C SER A 142 12.10 17.48 -1.19
N LEU A 143 11.38 17.27 -2.29
CA LEU A 143 11.89 16.70 -3.54
C LEU A 143 12.05 17.81 -4.58
N GLY A 144 13.15 17.78 -5.33
CA GLY A 144 13.37 18.68 -6.45
C GLY A 144 12.56 18.27 -7.69
N GLU A 145 12.39 16.97 -7.88
CA GLU A 145 11.60 16.38 -8.96
C GLU A 145 10.98 15.09 -8.47
N PHE A 146 9.72 14.85 -8.83
CA PHE A 146 9.02 13.59 -8.62
C PHE A 146 8.17 13.27 -9.85
N ARG A 147 8.37 12.12 -10.43
CA ARG A 147 7.59 11.59 -11.56
C ARG A 147 7.15 10.15 -11.27
N SER A 148 5.94 9.84 -11.61
CA SER A 148 5.31 8.54 -11.49
C SER A 148 4.83 8.10 -12.86
N ASN A 149 5.05 6.84 -13.27
CA ASN A 149 4.83 6.32 -14.61
C ASN A 149 5.47 7.20 -15.69
N ALA A 150 6.73 7.54 -15.49
CA ALA A 150 7.43 8.51 -16.33
C ALA A 150 8.17 7.82 -17.48
N GLU A 151 7.99 8.33 -18.68
CA GLU A 151 8.83 7.94 -19.81
C GLU A 151 10.30 8.24 -19.49
N SER A 152 11.13 7.21 -19.56
CA SER A 152 12.57 7.30 -19.30
C SER A 152 13.32 6.18 -19.99
N GLY A 153 14.45 6.48 -20.62
CA GLY A 153 15.18 5.49 -21.38
C GLY A 153 14.33 4.90 -22.51
N ASN A 154 14.24 3.58 -22.56
CA ASN A 154 13.49 2.83 -23.57
C ASN A 154 12.10 2.37 -23.08
N GLY A 155 11.50 3.05 -22.10
CA GLY A 155 10.19 2.66 -21.57
C GLY A 155 9.68 3.62 -20.50
N TYR A 156 8.91 3.07 -19.55
CA TYR A 156 8.30 3.84 -18.48
C TYR A 156 8.78 3.28 -17.14
N ALA A 157 9.49 4.10 -16.36
CA ALA A 157 9.84 3.78 -14.99
C ALA A 157 8.64 4.05 -14.06
N ASP A 158 8.41 3.19 -13.08
CA ASP A 158 7.30 3.37 -12.14
C ASP A 158 7.44 4.66 -11.35
N ILE A 159 8.60 4.91 -10.74
CA ILE A 159 8.86 6.12 -9.95
C ILE A 159 10.27 6.61 -10.17
N ILE A 160 10.41 7.91 -10.42
CA ILE A 160 11.67 8.63 -10.51
C ILE A 160 11.59 9.87 -9.64
N PHE A 161 12.62 10.13 -8.84
CA PHE A 161 12.70 11.38 -8.09
C PHE A 161 14.15 11.84 -7.85
N ARG A 162 14.29 13.12 -7.48
CA ARG A 162 15.55 13.75 -7.08
C ARG A 162 15.40 14.44 -5.74
N ASP A 163 16.50 14.62 -5.03
CA ASP A 163 16.55 15.49 -3.86
C ASP A 163 16.30 16.95 -4.24
N SER A 164 16.01 17.80 -3.26
CA SER A 164 15.71 19.23 -3.48
C SER A 164 16.87 19.98 -4.14
N SER A 165 18.09 19.57 -3.90
CA SER A 165 19.31 20.13 -4.55
C SER A 165 19.57 19.57 -5.94
N SER A 166 18.82 18.56 -6.38
CA SER A 166 18.99 17.83 -7.63
C SER A 166 20.40 17.23 -7.83
N THR A 167 21.04 16.87 -6.71
CA THR A 167 22.37 16.24 -6.71
C THR A 167 22.31 14.72 -6.57
N LYS A 168 21.21 14.18 -6.07
CA LYS A 168 20.96 12.75 -5.94
C LYS A 168 19.67 12.38 -6.65
N ALA A 169 19.64 11.20 -7.25
CA ALA A 169 18.46 10.67 -7.93
C ALA A 169 18.17 9.22 -7.54
N CYS A 170 16.92 8.85 -7.62
CA CYS A 170 16.44 7.51 -7.38
C CYS A 170 15.47 7.08 -8.48
N VAL A 171 15.60 5.82 -8.92
CA VAL A 171 14.70 5.14 -9.86
C VAL A 171 14.18 3.90 -9.19
N ILE A 172 12.88 3.70 -9.22
CA ILE A 172 12.22 2.54 -8.61
C ILE A 172 11.40 1.82 -9.66
N GLU A 173 11.54 0.50 -9.70
CA GLU A 173 10.68 -0.43 -10.43
C GLU A 173 9.97 -1.35 -9.43
N ILE A 174 8.67 -1.56 -9.62
CA ILE A 174 7.79 -2.30 -8.72
C ILE A 174 7.34 -3.58 -9.40
N LYS A 175 7.30 -4.66 -8.65
CA LYS A 175 6.67 -5.92 -9.09
C LYS A 175 5.72 -6.45 -8.03
N SER A 176 4.57 -6.95 -8.46
CA SER A 176 3.73 -7.75 -7.58
C SER A 176 4.14 -9.22 -7.63
N ALA A 177 4.11 -9.85 -6.47
CA ALA A 177 4.45 -11.25 -6.26
C ALA A 177 3.29 -11.98 -5.57
N THR A 178 3.32 -13.30 -5.58
CA THR A 178 2.47 -14.13 -4.71
C THR A 178 3.18 -14.41 -3.39
N ILE A 179 2.43 -14.77 -2.35
CA ILE A 179 3.02 -15.02 -1.01
C ILE A 179 4.07 -16.14 -1.02
N ASP A 180 3.91 -17.11 -1.91
CA ASP A 180 4.80 -18.26 -2.04
C ASP A 180 5.99 -18.01 -2.99
N SER A 181 6.11 -16.81 -3.57
CA SER A 181 7.18 -16.47 -4.49
C SER A 181 8.48 -16.13 -3.76
N ASP A 182 9.61 -16.27 -4.46
CA ASP A 182 10.88 -15.72 -4.03
C ASP A 182 10.93 -14.20 -4.28
N PHE A 183 10.63 -13.43 -3.24
CA PHE A 183 10.60 -11.96 -3.31
C PHE A 183 11.95 -11.35 -3.66
N VAL A 184 13.05 -11.98 -3.22
CA VAL A 184 14.39 -11.47 -3.48
C VAL A 184 14.66 -11.56 -4.99
N THR A 185 14.48 -12.72 -5.59
CA THR A 185 14.64 -12.88 -7.04
C THR A 185 13.73 -11.95 -7.84
N ILE A 186 12.47 -11.72 -7.41
CA ILE A 186 11.57 -10.80 -8.12
C ILE A 186 12.03 -9.35 -7.99
N SER A 187 12.55 -8.93 -6.82
CA SER A 187 13.11 -7.58 -6.65
C SER A 187 14.39 -7.38 -7.46
N GLU A 188 15.24 -8.40 -7.58
CA GLU A 188 16.43 -8.39 -8.44
C GLU A 188 16.05 -8.28 -9.93
N ASN A 189 15.01 -8.99 -10.36
CA ASN A 189 14.48 -8.88 -11.72
C ASN A 189 13.94 -7.46 -12.03
N ALA A 190 13.25 -6.85 -11.06
CA ALA A 190 12.81 -5.46 -11.19
C ALA A 190 14.00 -4.51 -11.31
N LEU A 191 15.05 -4.71 -10.53
CA LEU A 191 16.29 -3.94 -10.61
C LEU A 191 16.98 -4.12 -11.98
N SER A 192 17.05 -5.35 -12.49
CA SER A 192 17.62 -5.67 -13.80
C SER A 192 16.86 -4.97 -14.93
N GLN A 193 15.52 -4.88 -14.83
CA GLN A 193 14.70 -4.16 -15.79
C GLN A 193 15.12 -2.68 -15.91
N ILE A 194 15.43 -2.01 -14.78
CA ILE A 194 15.90 -0.60 -14.81
C ILE A 194 17.18 -0.46 -15.65
N GLU A 195 18.10 -1.43 -15.54
CA GLU A 195 19.37 -1.39 -16.28
C GLU A 195 19.16 -1.70 -17.78
N GLU A 196 18.39 -2.75 -18.10
CA GLU A 196 18.12 -3.17 -19.48
C GLU A 196 17.37 -2.11 -20.28
N THR A 197 16.38 -1.47 -19.66
CA THR A 197 15.57 -0.41 -20.27
C THR A 197 16.20 0.98 -20.18
N LYS A 198 17.33 1.10 -19.46
CA LYS A 198 18.10 2.34 -19.29
C LYS A 198 17.31 3.48 -18.65
N TYR A 199 16.39 3.16 -17.74
CA TYR A 199 15.56 4.16 -17.06
C TYR A 199 16.39 5.23 -16.33
N ALA A 200 17.58 4.89 -15.84
CA ALA A 200 18.46 5.80 -15.12
C ALA A 200 19.36 6.64 -16.02
N GLU A 201 19.45 6.36 -17.33
CA GLU A 201 20.42 6.99 -18.23
C GLU A 201 20.35 8.53 -18.27
N PRO A 202 19.16 9.17 -18.32
CA PRO A 202 19.06 10.63 -18.29
C PRO A 202 19.65 11.25 -17.01
N MET A 203 19.59 10.53 -15.87
CA MET A 203 20.16 10.99 -14.60
C MET A 203 21.66 10.71 -14.52
N MET A 204 22.11 9.57 -15.06
CA MET A 204 23.52 9.21 -15.07
C MET A 204 24.34 10.16 -15.94
N THR A 205 23.79 10.62 -17.06
CA THR A 205 24.44 11.58 -17.97
C THR A 205 24.42 13.03 -17.49
N ASN A 206 23.51 13.33 -16.54
CA ASN A 206 23.39 14.67 -15.96
C ASN A 206 24.59 14.98 -15.05
N LYS A 207 25.33 16.02 -15.36
CA LYS A 207 26.57 16.42 -14.62
C LYS A 207 26.28 16.97 -13.22
N THR A 208 25.09 17.48 -12.94
CA THR A 208 24.72 18.00 -11.62
C THR A 208 24.42 16.88 -10.63
N ILE A 209 24.03 15.70 -11.13
CA ILE A 209 23.72 14.54 -10.28
C ILE A 209 25.02 13.82 -9.94
N SER A 210 25.32 13.73 -8.66
CA SER A 210 26.52 13.07 -8.12
C SER A 210 26.32 11.60 -7.78
N SER A 211 25.08 11.20 -7.51
CA SER A 211 24.74 9.79 -7.23
C SER A 211 23.37 9.43 -7.76
N VAL A 212 23.24 8.21 -8.27
CA VAL A 212 21.99 7.61 -8.75
C VAL A 212 21.86 6.23 -8.13
N PHE A 213 20.72 5.99 -7.45
CA PHE A 213 20.36 4.68 -6.92
C PHE A 213 19.17 4.11 -7.69
N ALA A 214 19.26 2.83 -8.02
CA ALA A 214 18.17 2.04 -8.59
C ALA A 214 17.63 1.07 -7.54
N TYR A 215 16.31 0.89 -7.52
CA TYR A 215 15.63 -0.01 -6.62
C TYR A 215 14.65 -0.90 -7.36
N GLY A 216 14.76 -2.21 -7.16
CA GLY A 216 13.72 -3.16 -7.46
C GLY A 216 12.94 -3.49 -6.19
N ILE A 217 11.62 -3.35 -6.21
CA ILE A 217 10.77 -3.63 -5.06
C ILE A 217 9.70 -4.66 -5.44
N ALA A 218 9.74 -5.83 -4.81
CA ALA A 218 8.72 -6.86 -4.94
C ALA A 218 7.75 -6.80 -3.76
N PHE A 219 6.45 -6.79 -4.03
CA PHE A 219 5.39 -6.74 -3.03
C PHE A 219 4.48 -7.95 -3.10
N ALA A 220 4.07 -8.49 -1.93
CA ALA A 220 2.97 -9.45 -1.82
C ALA A 220 2.26 -9.30 -0.47
N GLY A 221 0.97 -9.04 -0.49
CA GLY A 221 0.16 -8.84 0.72
C GLY A 221 0.75 -7.76 1.62
N LYS A 222 1.19 -8.14 2.81
CA LYS A 222 1.79 -7.26 3.83
C LYS A 222 3.30 -7.34 3.89
N SER A 223 3.94 -7.86 2.84
CA SER A 223 5.39 -8.04 2.79
C SER A 223 5.99 -7.44 1.53
N CYS A 224 7.29 -7.15 1.58
CA CYS A 224 8.06 -6.74 0.42
C CYS A 224 9.52 -7.19 0.54
N ALA A 225 10.22 -7.27 -0.60
CA ALA A 225 11.67 -7.28 -0.65
C ALA A 225 12.15 -6.07 -1.44
N VAL A 226 13.27 -5.51 -1.00
CA VAL A 226 13.89 -4.34 -1.62
C VAL A 226 15.32 -4.68 -1.96
N THR A 227 15.68 -4.53 -3.22
CA THR A 227 17.07 -4.69 -3.70
C THR A 227 17.51 -3.38 -4.31
N SER A 228 18.71 -2.93 -4.01
CA SER A 228 19.25 -1.68 -4.50
C SER A 228 20.59 -1.83 -5.19
N LYS A 229 20.90 -0.88 -6.06
CA LYS A 229 22.19 -0.75 -6.72
C LYS A 229 22.54 0.72 -6.90
N ARG A 230 23.77 1.09 -6.56
CA ARG A 230 24.31 2.38 -6.93
C ARG A 230 24.79 2.33 -8.39
N LEU A 231 24.26 3.22 -9.23
CA LEU A 231 24.61 3.31 -10.65
C LEU A 231 25.63 4.41 -10.93
N LYS A 232 25.65 5.44 -10.08
CA LYS A 232 26.59 6.57 -10.16
C LYS A 232 27.07 7.01 -8.79
#